data_3c4014f40b77ce15d2778ef99f454bda
#
_entry.id   3c4014f40b77ce15d2778ef99f454bda
#
_cell.length_a   1.000
_cell.length_b   1.000
_cell.length_c   1.000
_cell.angle_alpha   90.00
_cell.angle_beta   90.00
_cell.angle_gamma   90.00
#
_symmetry.space_group_name_H-M   'P 1'
#
loop_
_entity.id
_entity.type
_entity.pdbx_description
1 polymer ?
#
loop_
_entity_poly.entity_id
_entity_poly.type
_entity_poly.pdbx_seq_one_letter_code
_entity_poly.pdbx_strand_id
1 'polypeptide(L)'
;MRQKGWGRIINFSSSAGKNISTVGGAHYTAAKAGILGFTRHLASEEAKYGITVNAVCPGLINTEMVKNTINDDDIKKYANSFPIKRLGKASEVASLVLFLSSDEAEYITGASLDINGGDLMI
;
A
#
# COMPACT_ATOMS: atom_id res chain seq x y z
N MET A 1 -20.04 -8.39 -6.57
CA MET A 1 -19.96 -8.04 -5.15
C MET A 1 -21.31 -7.52 -4.62
N ARG A 2 -21.87 -6.43 -5.15
CA ARG A 2 -23.13 -5.84 -4.63
C ARG A 2 -24.30 -6.83 -4.51
N GLN A 3 -24.52 -7.68 -5.51
CA GLN A 3 -25.60 -8.71 -5.47
C GLN A 3 -25.43 -9.74 -4.36
N LYS A 4 -24.19 -10.00 -3.95
CA LYS A 4 -23.87 -10.98 -2.89
C LYS A 4 -23.84 -10.34 -1.49
N GLY A 5 -23.90 -9.02 -1.38
CA GLY A 5 -23.76 -8.32 -0.10
C GLY A 5 -22.40 -8.52 0.56
N TRP A 6 -21.37 -8.82 -0.22
CA TRP A 6 -19.99 -9.06 0.26
C TRP A 6 -18.96 -8.73 -0.82
N GLY A 7 -17.90 -8.11 -0.42
CA GLY A 7 -16.76 -7.82 -1.30
C GLY A 7 -15.59 -7.20 -0.56
N ARG A 8 -14.41 -7.38 -1.13
CA ARG A 8 -13.15 -6.81 -0.64
C ARG A 8 -12.40 -6.22 -1.83
N ILE A 9 -12.13 -4.91 -1.80
CA ILE A 9 -11.35 -4.21 -2.80
C ILE A 9 -10.10 -3.67 -2.12
N ILE A 10 -8.94 -4.08 -2.59
CA ILE A 10 -7.64 -3.64 -2.06
C ILE A 10 -6.87 -2.95 -3.18
N ASN A 11 -6.69 -1.65 -3.03
CA ASN A 11 -5.94 -0.82 -3.95
C ASN A 11 -4.47 -0.73 -3.54
N PHE A 12 -3.56 -0.74 -4.52
CA PHE A 12 -2.14 -0.59 -4.28
C PHE A 12 -1.70 0.85 -4.50
N SER A 13 -1.50 1.57 -3.40
CA SER A 13 -0.84 2.86 -3.40
C SER A 13 0.67 2.69 -3.15
N SER A 14 1.26 3.54 -2.36
CA SER A 14 2.67 3.56 -1.97
C SER A 14 2.82 4.52 -0.77
N SER A 15 3.90 4.40 -0.02
CA SER A 15 4.35 5.47 0.89
C SER A 15 4.46 6.82 0.18
N ALA A 16 4.84 6.81 -1.11
CA ALA A 16 4.88 8.01 -1.95
C ALA A 16 3.51 8.70 -2.15
N GLY A 17 2.40 7.99 -1.98
CA GLY A 17 1.07 8.58 -2.02
C GLY A 17 0.73 9.43 -0.79
N LYS A 18 1.49 9.28 0.28
CA LYS A 18 1.36 10.04 1.54
C LYS A 18 2.50 11.04 1.75
N ASN A 19 3.58 10.90 1.01
CA ASN A 19 4.76 11.74 1.07
C ASN A 19 5.31 11.93 -0.36
N ILE A 20 6.60 12.22 -0.49
CA ILE A 20 7.29 12.26 -1.77
C ILE A 20 7.87 10.88 -2.13
N SER A 21 8.03 10.62 -3.42
CA SER A 21 8.76 9.44 -3.87
C SER A 21 10.25 9.73 -3.93
N THR A 22 11.06 8.82 -3.37
CA THR A 22 12.51 8.89 -3.47
C THR A 22 13.05 8.37 -4.81
N VAL A 23 12.25 7.57 -5.51
CA VAL A 23 12.64 6.90 -6.77
C VAL A 23 11.80 7.36 -7.95
N GLY A 24 10.49 7.58 -7.74
CA GLY A 24 9.56 8.05 -8.77
C GLY A 24 9.49 9.58 -8.84
N GLY A 25 8.98 10.10 -9.95
CA GLY A 25 8.76 11.54 -10.13
C GLY A 25 7.43 12.02 -9.55
N ALA A 26 7.14 13.32 -9.72
CA ALA A 26 5.91 13.95 -9.25
C ALA A 26 4.64 13.27 -9.80
N HIS A 27 4.67 12.78 -11.03
CA HIS A 27 3.57 12.05 -11.64
C HIS A 27 3.26 10.74 -10.91
N TYR A 28 4.27 10.04 -10.42
CA TYR A 28 4.10 8.82 -9.62
C TYR A 28 3.44 9.14 -8.27
N THR A 29 3.95 10.15 -7.57
CA THR A 29 3.36 10.63 -6.31
C THR A 29 1.91 11.06 -6.51
N ALA A 30 1.61 11.84 -7.55
CA ALA A 30 0.25 12.27 -7.85
C ALA A 30 -0.69 11.08 -8.11
N ALA A 31 -0.25 10.10 -8.90
CA ALA A 31 -1.03 8.90 -9.18
C ALA A 31 -1.31 8.09 -7.90
N LYS A 32 -0.30 7.89 -7.06
CA LYS A 32 -0.43 7.13 -5.80
C LYS A 32 -1.27 7.86 -4.75
N ALA A 33 -1.19 9.19 -4.68
CA ALA A 33 -2.07 10.01 -3.84
C ALA A 33 -3.53 9.96 -4.33
N GLY A 34 -3.75 9.99 -5.64
CA GLY A 34 -5.08 9.84 -6.24
C GLY A 34 -5.76 8.52 -5.87
N ILE A 35 -5.01 7.42 -5.79
CA ILE A 35 -5.52 6.11 -5.35
C ILE A 35 -6.07 6.19 -3.91
N LEU A 36 -5.43 6.95 -3.02
CA LEU A 36 -5.90 7.11 -1.65
C LEU A 36 -7.22 7.88 -1.56
N GLY A 37 -7.36 8.94 -2.37
CA GLY A 37 -8.60 9.69 -2.51
C GLY A 37 -9.73 8.80 -3.05
N PHE A 38 -9.46 8.08 -4.12
CA PHE A 38 -10.39 7.13 -4.74
C PHE A 38 -10.84 6.05 -3.73
N THR A 39 -9.88 5.48 -2.98
CA THR A 39 -10.17 4.44 -1.98
C THR A 39 -11.16 4.94 -0.93
N ARG A 40 -10.95 6.13 -0.36
CA ARG A 40 -11.86 6.70 0.64
C ARG A 40 -13.25 6.94 0.10
N HIS A 41 -13.33 7.52 -1.09
CA HIS A 41 -14.63 7.82 -1.69
C HIS A 41 -15.41 6.54 -2.02
N LEU A 42 -14.76 5.59 -2.69
CA LEU A 42 -15.36 4.30 -3.04
C LEU A 42 -15.79 3.51 -1.79
N ALA A 43 -15.00 3.55 -0.72
CA ALA A 43 -15.36 2.92 0.55
C ALA A 43 -16.69 3.46 1.11
N SER A 44 -16.87 4.77 1.06
CA SER A 44 -18.12 5.41 1.50
C SER A 44 -19.34 4.99 0.64
N GLU A 45 -19.15 4.86 -0.66
CA GLU A 45 -20.25 4.47 -1.58
C GLU A 45 -20.63 3.00 -1.43
N GLU A 46 -19.64 2.11 -1.22
CA GLU A 46 -19.82 0.66 -1.30
C GLU A 46 -20.11 -0.01 0.06
N ALA A 47 -19.88 0.67 1.18
CA ALA A 47 -20.08 0.10 2.52
C ALA A 47 -21.50 -0.44 2.74
N LYS A 48 -22.51 0.26 2.22
CA LYS A 48 -23.93 -0.16 2.32
C LYS A 48 -24.24 -1.50 1.62
N TYR A 49 -23.34 -1.96 0.77
CA TYR A 49 -23.46 -3.25 0.07
C TYR A 49 -22.58 -4.34 0.70
N GLY A 50 -22.03 -4.12 1.90
CA GLY A 50 -21.15 -5.08 2.55
C GLY A 50 -19.77 -5.22 1.88
N ILE A 51 -19.34 -4.19 1.14
CA ILE A 51 -18.06 -4.16 0.44
C ILE A 51 -17.11 -3.23 1.18
N THR A 52 -15.94 -3.75 1.57
CA THR A 52 -14.86 -2.92 2.11
C THR A 52 -13.88 -2.52 1.00
N VAL A 53 -13.36 -1.32 1.09
CA VAL A 53 -12.37 -0.79 0.14
C VAL A 53 -11.22 -0.18 0.92
N ASN A 54 -10.03 -0.74 0.78
CA ASN A 54 -8.83 -0.29 1.49
C ASN A 54 -7.65 -0.12 0.54
N ALA A 55 -6.67 0.65 0.94
CA ALA A 55 -5.42 0.77 0.22
C ALA A 55 -4.27 0.20 1.06
N VAL A 56 -3.32 -0.47 0.42
CA VAL A 56 -2.03 -0.78 0.99
C VAL A 56 -0.99 0.20 0.46
N CYS A 57 -0.11 0.66 1.33
CA CYS A 57 0.93 1.64 1.03
C CYS A 57 2.31 1.03 1.32
N PRO A 58 2.83 0.18 0.41
CA PRO A 58 4.16 -0.37 0.59
C PRO A 58 5.24 0.72 0.51
N GLY A 59 6.28 0.57 1.32
CA GLY A 59 7.54 1.25 1.10
C GLY A 59 8.40 0.53 0.05
N LEU A 60 9.70 0.52 0.24
CA LEU A 60 10.62 -0.14 -0.68
C LEU A 60 10.62 -1.66 -0.45
N ILE A 61 10.14 -2.40 -1.43
CA ILE A 61 9.97 -3.86 -1.39
C ILE A 61 11.01 -4.51 -2.32
N ASN A 62 11.63 -5.57 -1.86
CA ASN A 62 12.60 -6.34 -2.64
C ASN A 62 11.90 -7.09 -3.79
N THR A 63 11.87 -6.48 -4.95
CA THR A 63 11.24 -6.98 -6.19
C THR A 63 12.21 -6.85 -7.36
N GLU A 64 11.95 -7.57 -8.45
CA GLU A 64 12.71 -7.42 -9.69
C GLU A 64 12.69 -5.99 -10.22
N MET A 65 11.55 -5.31 -10.10
CA MET A 65 11.42 -3.91 -10.51
C MET A 65 12.39 -3.01 -9.74
N VAL A 66 12.50 -3.18 -8.43
CA VAL A 66 13.42 -2.40 -7.58
C VAL A 66 14.87 -2.72 -7.92
N LYS A 67 15.23 -4.00 -8.10
CA LYS A 67 16.58 -4.41 -8.51
C LYS A 67 16.98 -3.85 -9.87
N ASN A 68 16.03 -3.71 -10.79
CA ASN A 68 16.27 -3.17 -12.14
C ASN A 68 16.29 -1.63 -12.17
N THR A 69 15.74 -0.96 -11.15
CA THR A 69 15.60 0.51 -11.10
C THR A 69 16.66 1.16 -10.22
N ILE A 70 17.08 0.49 -9.15
CA ILE A 70 18.01 1.01 -8.14
C ILE A 70 19.24 0.10 -8.11
N ASN A 71 20.44 0.67 -8.09
CA ASN A 71 21.68 -0.11 -7.97
C ASN A 71 21.84 -0.70 -6.55
N ASP A 72 22.68 -1.74 -6.42
CA ASP A 72 22.86 -2.49 -5.17
C ASP A 72 23.36 -1.61 -4.02
N ASP A 73 24.22 -0.63 -4.28
CA ASP A 73 24.74 0.27 -3.25
C ASP A 73 23.67 1.17 -2.69
N ASP A 74 22.80 1.70 -3.54
CA ASP A 74 21.66 2.51 -3.12
C ASP A 74 20.60 1.67 -2.39
N ILE A 75 20.35 0.44 -2.80
CA ILE A 75 19.49 -0.51 -2.08
C ILE A 75 20.00 -0.71 -0.64
N LYS A 76 21.30 -0.96 -0.46
CA LYS A 76 21.91 -1.10 0.87
C LYS A 76 21.79 0.17 1.70
N LYS A 77 22.00 1.33 1.08
CA LYS A 77 21.87 2.63 1.74
C LYS A 77 20.44 2.87 2.23
N TYR A 78 19.44 2.61 1.39
CA TYR A 78 18.03 2.71 1.78
C TYR A 78 17.70 1.72 2.91
N ALA A 79 18.06 0.46 2.76
CA ALA A 79 17.81 -0.56 3.78
C ALA A 79 18.40 -0.16 5.14
N ASN A 80 19.61 0.41 5.17
CA ASN A 80 20.25 0.88 6.40
C ASN A 80 19.63 2.14 7.00
N SER A 81 18.92 2.94 6.21
CA SER A 81 18.26 4.16 6.68
C SER A 81 16.92 3.88 7.36
N PHE A 82 16.28 2.74 7.09
CA PHE A 82 14.98 2.40 7.67
C PHE A 82 15.10 1.99 9.13
N PRO A 83 14.08 2.25 9.98
CA PRO A 83 14.03 1.71 11.35
C PRO A 83 14.15 0.19 11.37
N ILE A 84 13.39 -0.53 10.53
CA ILE A 84 13.61 -1.94 10.24
C ILE A 84 14.62 -2.05 9.10
N LYS A 85 15.87 -2.28 9.42
CA LYS A 85 17.06 -2.16 8.54
C LYS A 85 17.13 -3.22 7.44
N ARG A 86 16.11 -3.27 6.59
CA ARG A 86 16.04 -4.11 5.39
C ARG A 86 14.93 -3.62 4.48
N LEU A 87 14.91 -4.07 3.23
CA LEU A 87 13.75 -3.95 2.37
C LEU A 87 12.62 -4.88 2.85
N GLY A 88 11.39 -4.49 2.57
CA GLY A 88 10.24 -5.37 2.76
C GLY A 88 10.28 -6.56 1.80
N LYS A 89 9.59 -7.63 2.18
CA LYS A 89 9.39 -8.81 1.31
C LYS A 89 8.02 -8.74 0.65
N ALA A 90 7.91 -9.20 -0.59
CA ALA A 90 6.63 -9.31 -1.28
C ALA A 90 5.62 -10.15 -0.49
N SER A 91 6.07 -11.20 0.22
CA SER A 91 5.24 -12.03 1.08
C SER A 91 4.63 -11.27 2.26
N GLU A 92 5.30 -10.24 2.77
CA GLU A 92 4.76 -9.41 3.87
C GLU A 92 3.61 -8.56 3.37
N VAL A 93 3.73 -7.99 2.17
CA VAL A 93 2.62 -7.28 1.52
C VAL A 93 1.46 -8.21 1.22
N ALA A 94 1.75 -9.41 0.71
CA ALA A 94 0.74 -10.43 0.44
C ALA A 94 -0.03 -10.85 1.70
N SER A 95 0.64 -10.98 2.84
CA SER A 95 0.00 -11.29 4.13
C SER A 95 -0.97 -10.20 4.58
N LEU A 96 -0.62 -8.92 4.38
CA LEU A 96 -1.53 -7.82 4.68
C LEU A 96 -2.74 -7.83 3.75
N VAL A 97 -2.54 -8.07 2.45
CA VAL A 97 -3.63 -8.19 1.48
C VAL A 97 -4.55 -9.35 1.83
N LEU A 98 -3.99 -10.50 2.21
CA LEU A 98 -4.75 -11.68 2.63
C LEU A 98 -5.64 -11.35 3.85
N PHE A 99 -5.09 -10.70 4.88
CA PHE A 99 -5.86 -10.25 6.03
C PHE A 99 -7.00 -9.31 5.63
N LEU A 100 -6.73 -8.28 4.83
CA LEU A 100 -7.75 -7.33 4.36
C LEU A 100 -8.82 -7.98 3.48
N SER A 101 -8.52 -9.14 2.88
CA SER A 101 -9.44 -9.90 2.04
C SER A 101 -10.33 -10.84 2.83
N SER A 102 -10.07 -11.02 4.11
CA SER A 102 -10.76 -11.97 4.99
C SER A 102 -11.97 -11.35 5.70
N ASP A 103 -12.74 -12.18 6.38
CA ASP A 103 -13.87 -11.73 7.20
C ASP A 103 -13.42 -11.02 8.48
N GLU A 104 -12.21 -11.31 8.98
CA GLU A 104 -11.63 -10.65 10.15
C GLU A 104 -11.40 -9.15 9.94
N ALA A 105 -11.35 -8.71 8.68
CA ALA A 105 -11.19 -7.30 8.31
C ALA A 105 -12.53 -6.61 7.95
N GLU A 106 -13.68 -7.19 8.29
CA GLU A 106 -14.99 -6.68 7.86
C GLU A 106 -15.32 -5.26 8.36
N TYR A 107 -14.68 -4.80 9.43
CA TYR A 107 -14.89 -3.46 9.99
C TYR A 107 -13.80 -2.46 9.58
N ILE A 108 -12.93 -2.85 8.63
CA ILE A 108 -11.87 -2.00 8.08
C ILE A 108 -12.27 -1.58 6.68
N THR A 109 -12.60 -0.30 6.49
CA THR A 109 -12.91 0.26 5.18
C THR A 109 -12.47 1.72 5.09
N GLY A 110 -12.04 2.16 3.91
CA GLY A 110 -11.50 3.50 3.67
C GLY A 110 -10.09 3.73 4.23
N ALA A 111 -9.47 2.70 4.78
CA ALA A 111 -8.16 2.79 5.41
C ALA A 111 -7.02 2.76 4.37
N SER A 112 -5.92 3.39 4.74
CA SER A 112 -4.65 3.37 3.99
C SER A 112 -3.57 2.82 4.90
N LEU A 113 -3.26 1.53 4.74
CA LEU A 113 -2.36 0.79 5.64
C LEU A 113 -0.93 0.84 5.14
N ASP A 114 -0.05 1.34 5.99
CA ASP A 114 1.38 1.40 5.71
C ASP A 114 2.06 0.07 5.99
N ILE A 115 2.97 -0.32 5.08
CA ILE A 115 3.85 -1.47 5.24
C ILE A 115 5.21 -1.09 4.65
N ASN A 116 6.04 -0.41 5.45
CA ASN A 116 7.23 0.30 4.97
C ASN A 116 8.46 0.18 5.90
N GLY A 117 8.40 -0.67 6.93
CA GLY A 117 9.53 -0.82 7.85
C GLY A 117 9.84 0.42 8.70
N GLY A 118 8.88 1.33 8.80
CA GLY A 118 9.03 2.59 9.54
C GLY A 118 9.67 3.72 8.73
N ASP A 119 9.85 3.55 7.42
CA ASP A 119 10.37 4.60 6.52
C ASP A 119 9.52 5.88 6.56
N LEU A 120 8.22 5.71 6.69
CA LEU A 120 7.27 6.80 6.86
C LEU A 120 6.32 6.47 8.01
N MET A 121 6.22 7.36 8.99
CA MET A 121 5.32 7.27 10.14
C MET A 121 4.45 8.53 10.20
N ILE A 122 3.15 8.35 9.93
CA ILE A 122 2.15 9.43 9.93
C ILE A 122 0.82 8.95 10.47
#